data_81eaf93a11f43456970e9f67bea015ae
#
_entry.id   81eaf93a11f43456970e9f67bea015ae
#
_cell.length_a   1.000
_cell.length_b   1.000
_cell.length_c   1.000
_cell.angle_alpha   90.00
_cell.angle_beta   90.00
_cell.angle_gamma   90.00
#
_symmetry.space_group_name_H-M   'P 1'
#
loop_
_entity.id
_entity.type
_entity.pdbx_description
1 polymer ?
#
loop_
_entity_poly.entity_id
_entity_poly.type
_entity_poly.pdbx_seq_one_letter_code
_entity_poly.pdbx_strand_id
1 'polypeptide(L)'
;ELCGIDHPIAGGIFAKEIKSSPSTFELKKYHGLGLEFEIAVTLSKELNLEMGMFDQNNIKQYIKCLSPAFEMIIDREADYSNIDAFTMIADNAWCSGIVIGEELPNWQDLNLNTLTSKLYWNNETPQDAMINDANPLESLSWVANLLVAQGKTIPAESVIITGSVIKTRAPLIGDKI
;
A
#
# COMPACT_ATOMS: atom_id res chain seq x y z
N GLU A 1 -16.19 3.91 8.58
CA GLU A 1 -15.10 3.12 9.20
C GLU A 1 -15.44 1.64 9.00
N LEU A 2 -14.69 0.95 8.14
CA LEU A 2 -14.90 -0.47 7.90
C LEU A 2 -14.52 -1.25 9.18
N CYS A 3 -15.29 -2.27 9.54
CA CYS A 3 -15.06 -3.14 10.71
C CYS A 3 -15.17 -2.47 12.09
N GLY A 4 -15.61 -1.21 12.20
CA GLY A 4 -15.84 -0.54 13.48
C GLY A 4 -14.60 -0.32 14.36
N ILE A 5 -13.40 -0.28 13.75
CA ILE A 5 -12.14 0.02 14.44
C ILE A 5 -11.64 1.41 14.07
N ASP A 6 -10.89 2.02 14.97
CA ASP A 6 -10.36 3.39 14.86
C ASP A 6 -8.87 3.46 14.48
N HIS A 7 -8.29 2.33 14.10
CA HIS A 7 -6.88 2.23 13.72
C HIS A 7 -6.72 1.38 12.44
N PRO A 8 -5.59 1.51 11.71
CA PRO A 8 -5.32 0.71 10.53
C PRO A 8 -5.21 -0.79 10.82
N ILE A 9 -5.34 -1.60 9.77
CA ILE A 9 -5.01 -3.02 9.76
C ILE A 9 -3.72 -3.19 8.95
N ALA A 10 -2.80 -4.04 9.42
CA ALA A 10 -1.61 -4.41 8.70
C ALA A 10 -1.66 -5.88 8.27
N GLY A 11 -1.27 -6.13 7.03
CA GLY A 11 -1.11 -7.47 6.46
C GLY A 11 0.31 -7.70 5.94
N GLY A 12 0.65 -8.95 5.64
CA GLY A 12 1.93 -9.32 5.04
C GLY A 12 1.80 -9.53 3.54
N ILE A 13 2.74 -9.02 2.76
CA ILE A 13 2.81 -9.26 1.31
C ILE A 13 3.94 -10.27 1.05
N PHE A 14 3.60 -11.41 0.49
CA PHE A 14 4.62 -12.43 0.17
C PHE A 14 5.44 -11.99 -1.04
N ALA A 15 6.76 -12.24 -1.01
CA ALA A 15 7.68 -11.84 -2.08
C ALA A 15 7.26 -12.36 -3.48
N LYS A 16 6.63 -13.54 -3.57
CA LYS A 16 6.10 -14.11 -4.83
C LYS A 16 4.93 -13.31 -5.41
N GLU A 17 4.27 -12.49 -4.61
CA GLU A 17 3.10 -11.68 -4.96
C GLU A 17 3.49 -10.23 -5.30
N ILE A 18 4.77 -9.90 -5.21
CA ILE A 18 5.32 -8.60 -5.61
C ILE A 18 5.75 -8.68 -7.07
N LYS A 19 5.22 -7.77 -7.89
CA LYS A 19 5.55 -7.63 -9.31
C LYS A 19 6.00 -6.22 -9.61
N SER A 20 6.84 -6.08 -10.63
CA SER A 20 7.23 -4.76 -11.14
C SER A 20 6.39 -4.37 -12.36
N SER A 21 6.12 -3.08 -12.52
CA SER A 21 5.52 -2.52 -13.72
C SER A 21 6.55 -2.50 -14.88
N PRO A 22 6.14 -2.74 -16.15
CA PRO A 22 4.79 -3.15 -16.53
C PRO A 22 4.52 -4.63 -16.25
N SER A 23 3.29 -4.95 -15.85
CA SER A 23 2.85 -6.32 -15.62
C SER A 23 1.54 -6.61 -16.36
N THR A 24 1.35 -7.85 -16.77
CA THR A 24 0.11 -8.31 -17.42
C THR A 24 -0.51 -9.43 -16.61
N PHE A 25 -1.81 -9.36 -16.42
CA PHE A 25 -2.58 -10.31 -15.63
C PHE A 25 -3.68 -10.96 -16.48
N GLU A 26 -3.84 -12.26 -16.32
CA GLU A 26 -4.99 -12.99 -16.87
C GLU A 26 -6.15 -12.87 -15.89
N LEU A 27 -7.05 -11.91 -16.10
CA LEU A 27 -8.13 -11.57 -15.18
C LEU A 27 -9.00 -12.77 -14.77
N LYS A 28 -9.19 -13.74 -15.67
CA LYS A 28 -9.93 -14.99 -15.39
C LYS A 28 -9.34 -15.86 -14.27
N LYS A 29 -8.09 -15.61 -13.85
CA LYS A 29 -7.43 -16.31 -12.73
C LYS A 29 -7.76 -15.68 -11.37
N TYR A 30 -8.41 -14.54 -11.39
CA TYR A 30 -8.75 -13.79 -10.20
C TYR A 30 -10.27 -13.73 -10.06
N HIS A 31 -10.79 -14.03 -8.90
CA HIS A 31 -12.21 -13.97 -8.62
C HIS A 31 -12.52 -12.63 -7.92
N GLY A 32 -13.17 -11.71 -8.64
CA GLY A 32 -13.54 -10.41 -8.09
C GLY A 32 -12.34 -9.47 -7.82
N LEU A 33 -11.35 -9.41 -8.76
CA LEU A 33 -10.20 -8.53 -8.59
C LEU A 33 -10.61 -7.07 -8.51
N GLY A 34 -10.19 -6.39 -7.43
CA GLY A 34 -10.13 -4.93 -7.31
C GLY A 34 -8.69 -4.45 -7.37
N LEU A 35 -8.51 -3.20 -7.78
CA LEU A 35 -7.23 -2.51 -7.75
C LEU A 35 -7.35 -1.26 -6.87
N GLU A 36 -6.42 -1.10 -5.97
CA GLU A 36 -6.23 0.10 -5.16
C GLU A 36 -4.95 0.80 -5.57
N PHE A 37 -5.00 2.11 -5.75
CA PHE A 37 -3.83 2.89 -6.09
C PHE A 37 -3.18 3.41 -4.82
N GLU A 38 -1.93 3.04 -4.60
CA GLU A 38 -1.19 3.26 -3.37
C GLU A 38 0.17 3.90 -3.59
N ILE A 39 0.78 4.32 -2.49
CA ILE A 39 2.18 4.70 -2.44
C ILE A 39 2.96 3.59 -1.73
N ALA A 40 3.91 3.01 -2.44
CA ALA A 40 4.87 2.10 -1.86
C ALA A 40 6.09 2.86 -1.33
N VAL A 41 6.51 2.51 -0.13
CA VAL A 41 7.72 3.01 0.52
C VAL A 41 8.73 1.88 0.58
N THR A 42 9.93 2.09 0.02
CA THR A 42 11.06 1.16 0.17
C THR A 42 12.00 1.67 1.26
N LEU A 43 12.37 0.81 2.19
CA LEU A 43 13.29 1.18 3.28
C LEU A 43 14.75 1.17 2.81
N SER A 44 15.53 2.15 3.25
CA SER A 44 16.98 2.22 3.03
C SER A 44 17.79 1.44 4.07
N LYS A 45 17.19 1.20 5.24
CA LYS A 45 17.83 0.56 6.40
C LYS A 45 16.84 -0.32 7.13
N GLU A 46 17.36 -1.25 7.90
CA GLU A 46 16.58 -2.05 8.85
C GLU A 46 15.95 -1.17 9.93
N LEU A 47 14.75 -1.52 10.37
CA LEU A 47 14.08 -0.94 11.55
C LEU A 47 13.97 -2.00 12.63
N ASN A 48 14.35 -1.64 13.86
CA ASN A 48 14.33 -2.54 15.03
C ASN A 48 14.04 -1.78 16.33
N LEU A 49 13.87 -2.51 17.43
CA LEU A 49 13.47 -1.97 18.72
C LEU A 49 14.48 -0.97 19.32
N GLU A 50 15.76 -1.11 18.99
CA GLU A 50 16.83 -0.25 19.54
C GLU A 50 16.76 1.19 19.01
N MET A 51 16.04 1.41 17.90
CA MET A 51 15.87 2.73 17.29
C MET A 51 14.83 3.61 17.97
N GLY A 52 14.08 3.07 18.94
CA GLY A 52 13.00 3.76 19.65
C GLY A 52 11.71 3.89 18.82
N MET A 53 10.87 4.85 19.21
CA MET A 53 9.59 5.08 18.54
C MET A 53 9.76 5.89 17.26
N PHE A 54 9.01 5.51 16.23
CA PHE A 54 8.97 6.22 14.95
C PHE A 54 7.79 7.21 14.90
N ASP A 55 8.03 8.36 14.30
CA ASP A 55 7.03 9.36 13.94
C ASP A 55 7.26 9.86 12.50
N GLN A 56 6.37 10.70 12.00
CA GLN A 56 6.44 11.24 10.63
C GLN A 56 7.72 12.03 10.34
N ASN A 57 8.44 12.52 11.36
CA ASN A 57 9.66 13.29 11.18
C ASN A 57 10.89 12.39 11.14
N ASN A 58 11.01 11.46 12.10
CA ASN A 58 12.19 10.62 12.21
C ASN A 58 12.18 9.43 11.25
N ILE A 59 11.02 8.93 10.83
CA ILE A 59 10.92 7.79 9.90
C ILE A 59 11.48 8.11 8.51
N LYS A 60 11.47 9.37 8.09
CA LYS A 60 11.94 9.83 6.77
C LYS A 60 13.37 9.41 6.46
N GLN A 61 14.26 9.41 7.46
CA GLN A 61 15.67 9.05 7.28
C GLN A 61 15.89 7.56 6.90
N TYR A 62 14.86 6.74 7.03
CA TYR A 62 14.87 5.31 6.71
C TYR A 62 14.23 4.99 5.36
N ILE A 63 13.71 5.99 4.65
CA ILE A 63 13.11 5.82 3.34
C ILE A 63 14.17 5.94 2.26
N LYS A 64 14.28 4.91 1.41
CA LYS A 64 15.12 4.90 0.21
C LYS A 64 14.44 5.65 -0.93
N CYS A 65 13.22 5.22 -1.27
CA CYS A 65 12.42 5.80 -2.34
C CYS A 65 10.93 5.61 -2.09
N LEU A 66 10.14 6.37 -2.82
CA LEU A 66 8.71 6.18 -2.99
C LEU A 66 8.44 5.65 -4.39
N SER A 67 7.40 4.86 -4.56
CA SER A 67 6.93 4.38 -5.86
C SER A 67 5.40 4.42 -5.91
N PRO A 68 4.79 4.71 -7.06
CA PRO A 68 3.38 4.38 -7.25
C PRO A 68 3.21 2.87 -7.22
N ALA A 69 2.13 2.38 -6.65
CA ALA A 69 1.83 0.96 -6.62
C ALA A 69 0.34 0.71 -6.83
N PHE A 70 0.02 -0.49 -7.29
CA PHE A 70 -1.32 -1.04 -7.22
C PHE A 70 -1.33 -2.19 -6.23
N GLU A 71 -2.24 -2.14 -5.26
CA GLU A 71 -2.61 -3.31 -4.49
C GLU A 71 -3.71 -4.07 -5.24
N MET A 72 -3.57 -5.38 -5.25
CA MET A 72 -4.53 -6.30 -5.82
C MET A 72 -5.41 -6.84 -4.71
N ILE A 73 -6.69 -6.48 -4.71
CA ILE A 73 -7.66 -6.85 -3.68
C ILE A 73 -8.55 -7.96 -4.19
N ILE A 74 -8.75 -9.01 -3.39
CA ILE A 74 -9.76 -10.06 -3.62
C ILE A 74 -10.55 -10.24 -2.33
N ASP A 75 -11.73 -9.65 -2.28
CA ASP A 75 -12.59 -9.64 -1.10
C ASP A 75 -13.39 -10.94 -0.90
N ARG A 76 -13.27 -11.88 -1.83
CA ARG A 76 -13.94 -13.18 -1.80
C ARG A 76 -15.45 -13.10 -1.56
N GLU A 77 -16.09 -12.07 -2.13
CA GLU A 77 -17.53 -11.81 -1.97
C GLU A 77 -17.92 -11.55 -0.51
N ALA A 78 -17.04 -10.86 0.25
CA ALA A 78 -17.27 -10.56 1.65
C ALA A 78 -18.58 -9.79 1.87
N ASP A 79 -19.31 -10.15 2.92
CA ASP A 79 -20.48 -9.39 3.35
C ASP A 79 -20.06 -8.13 4.12
N TYR A 80 -19.96 -7.01 3.42
CA TYR A 80 -19.55 -5.72 3.98
C TYR A 80 -20.48 -5.21 5.09
N SER A 81 -21.70 -5.74 5.20
CA SER A 81 -22.64 -5.37 6.29
C SER A 81 -22.35 -6.08 7.59
N ASN A 82 -21.54 -7.14 7.56
CA ASN A 82 -21.31 -8.03 8.70
C ASN A 82 -19.83 -8.42 8.86
N ILE A 83 -18.91 -7.61 8.30
CA ILE A 83 -17.48 -7.87 8.43
C ILE A 83 -16.93 -7.25 9.71
N ASP A 84 -16.07 -7.99 10.41
CA ASP A 84 -15.33 -7.52 11.57
C ASP A 84 -13.80 -7.47 11.31
N ALA A 85 -13.09 -6.81 12.22
CA ALA A 85 -11.64 -6.63 12.09
C ALA A 85 -10.87 -7.95 12.12
N PHE A 86 -11.34 -8.97 12.87
CA PHE A 86 -10.64 -10.25 12.94
C PHE A 86 -10.77 -11.02 11.62
N THR A 87 -11.93 -10.94 10.98
CA THR A 87 -12.14 -11.50 9.64
C THR A 87 -11.23 -10.84 8.62
N MET A 88 -11.14 -9.51 8.64
CA MET A 88 -10.21 -8.74 7.77
C MET A 88 -8.75 -9.15 7.98
N ILE A 89 -8.31 -9.24 9.24
CA ILE A 89 -6.93 -9.63 9.58
C ILE A 89 -6.66 -11.08 9.16
N ALA A 90 -7.60 -12.00 9.42
CA ALA A 90 -7.45 -13.41 9.06
C ALA A 90 -7.34 -13.62 7.55
N ASP A 91 -7.98 -12.77 6.75
CA ASP A 91 -7.90 -12.77 5.29
C ASP A 91 -6.86 -11.79 4.74
N ASN A 92 -5.87 -11.42 5.56
CA ASN A 92 -4.73 -10.58 5.19
C ASN A 92 -5.16 -9.24 4.55
N ALA A 93 -6.23 -8.62 5.05
CA ALA A 93 -6.83 -7.40 4.50
C ALA A 93 -7.16 -7.51 3.00
N TRP A 94 -7.49 -8.72 2.53
CA TRP A 94 -7.79 -9.07 1.13
C TRP A 94 -6.63 -8.90 0.14
N CYS A 95 -5.43 -8.55 0.62
CA CYS A 95 -4.27 -8.38 -0.24
C CYS A 95 -3.92 -9.68 -0.98
N SER A 96 -3.87 -9.61 -2.29
CA SER A 96 -3.50 -10.71 -3.19
C SER A 96 -2.18 -10.43 -3.93
N GLY A 97 -1.52 -9.34 -3.61
CA GLY A 97 -0.25 -8.93 -4.16
C GLY A 97 -0.21 -7.46 -4.56
N ILE A 98 0.94 -7.03 -5.01
CA ILE A 98 1.18 -5.65 -5.46
C ILE A 98 1.92 -5.59 -6.79
N VAL A 99 1.69 -4.48 -7.52
CA VAL A 99 2.50 -4.10 -8.67
C VAL A 99 3.18 -2.76 -8.34
N ILE A 100 4.50 -2.74 -8.34
CA ILE A 100 5.30 -1.56 -8.01
C ILE A 100 5.74 -0.87 -9.29
N GLY A 101 5.51 0.43 -9.38
CA GLY A 101 5.96 1.29 -10.46
C GLY A 101 7.41 1.75 -10.30
N GLU A 102 7.78 2.74 -11.11
CA GLU A 102 9.13 3.31 -11.12
C GLU A 102 9.45 4.05 -9.81
N GLU A 103 10.67 3.89 -9.32
CA GLU A 103 11.13 4.50 -8.08
C GLU A 103 11.37 6.01 -8.24
N LEU A 104 11.04 6.78 -7.22
CA LEU A 104 11.34 8.20 -7.06
C LEU A 104 12.49 8.37 -6.05
N PRO A 105 13.76 8.26 -6.46
CA PRO A 105 14.89 8.25 -5.52
C PRO A 105 15.09 9.58 -4.78
N ASN A 106 14.74 10.71 -5.40
CA ASN A 106 14.88 12.07 -4.83
C ASN A 106 13.58 12.58 -4.19
N TRP A 107 12.79 11.69 -3.62
CA TRP A 107 11.50 12.02 -3.03
C TRP A 107 11.60 13.08 -1.91
N GLN A 108 12.76 13.19 -1.25
CA GLN A 108 13.01 14.14 -0.15
C GLN A 108 12.86 15.61 -0.59
N ASP A 109 13.08 15.89 -1.89
CA ASP A 109 12.92 17.22 -2.48
C ASP A 109 11.44 17.55 -2.77
N LEU A 110 10.55 16.58 -2.59
CA LEU A 110 9.13 16.71 -2.88
C LEU A 110 8.33 17.06 -1.61
N ASN A 111 7.37 17.93 -1.76
CA ASN A 111 6.41 18.20 -0.68
C ASN A 111 5.24 17.23 -0.77
N LEU A 112 5.26 16.17 0.03
CA LEU A 112 4.22 15.13 0.03
C LEU A 112 2.81 15.67 0.34
N ASN A 113 2.70 16.80 1.07
CA ASN A 113 1.40 17.40 1.39
C ASN A 113 0.71 18.04 0.17
N THR A 114 1.47 18.35 -0.87
CA THR A 114 0.95 18.99 -2.09
C THR A 114 1.20 18.17 -3.34
N LEU A 115 1.89 17.03 -3.18
CA LEU A 115 2.17 16.15 -4.30
C LEU A 115 0.91 15.42 -4.74
N THR A 116 0.62 15.48 -6.04
CA THR A 116 -0.46 14.73 -6.67
C THR A 116 0.09 13.61 -7.53
N SER A 117 -0.61 12.49 -7.55
CA SER A 117 -0.44 11.42 -8.51
C SER A 117 -1.60 11.42 -9.50
N LYS A 118 -1.41 10.74 -10.62
CA LYS A 118 -2.45 10.58 -11.65
C LYS A 118 -2.65 9.11 -11.97
N LEU A 119 -3.90 8.68 -11.85
CA LEU A 119 -4.32 7.38 -12.35
C LEU A 119 -4.80 7.52 -13.79
N TYR A 120 -4.18 6.77 -14.69
CA TYR A 120 -4.62 6.60 -16.08
C TYR A 120 -5.34 5.25 -16.20
N TRP A 121 -6.54 5.27 -16.75
CA TRP A 121 -7.33 4.05 -16.96
C TRP A 121 -7.88 4.07 -18.38
N ASN A 122 -7.31 3.25 -19.24
CA ASN A 122 -7.61 3.27 -20.68
C ASN A 122 -7.48 4.67 -21.30
N ASN A 123 -8.55 5.14 -21.96
CA ASN A 123 -8.66 6.47 -22.54
C ASN A 123 -9.54 7.41 -21.69
N GLU A 124 -9.79 7.07 -20.44
CA GLU A 124 -10.56 7.95 -19.54
C GLU A 124 -9.76 9.21 -19.20
N THR A 125 -10.48 10.25 -18.76
CA THR A 125 -9.82 11.43 -18.17
C THR A 125 -9.03 10.98 -16.94
N PRO A 126 -7.74 11.30 -16.82
CA PRO A 126 -6.94 10.92 -15.68
C PRO A 126 -7.55 11.40 -14.37
N GLN A 127 -7.54 10.54 -13.37
CA GLN A 127 -7.99 10.88 -12.03
C GLN A 127 -6.80 11.35 -11.20
N ASP A 128 -6.88 12.56 -10.65
CA ASP A 128 -5.90 13.09 -9.71
C ASP A 128 -6.17 12.55 -8.30
N ALA A 129 -5.11 12.25 -7.56
CA ALA A 129 -5.15 11.87 -6.16
C ALA A 129 -4.04 12.56 -5.37
N MET A 130 -4.37 13.11 -4.22
CA MET A 130 -3.37 13.69 -3.32
C MET A 130 -2.62 12.57 -2.61
N ILE A 131 -1.29 12.59 -2.67
CA ILE A 131 -0.46 11.59 -1.97
C ILE A 131 -0.75 11.62 -0.46
N ASN A 132 -1.00 12.80 0.09
CA ASN A 132 -1.27 12.98 1.52
C ASN A 132 -2.60 12.38 1.98
N ASP A 133 -3.51 12.02 1.07
CA ASP A 133 -4.77 11.34 1.44
C ASP A 133 -4.51 9.94 2.01
N ALA A 134 -3.42 9.27 1.61
CA ALA A 134 -2.95 8.02 2.21
C ALA A 134 -2.09 8.24 3.46
N ASN A 135 -1.67 9.49 3.74
CA ASN A 135 -0.79 9.85 4.87
C ASN A 135 0.40 8.89 5.03
N PRO A 136 1.25 8.72 3.98
CA PRO A 136 2.19 7.61 3.88
C PRO A 136 3.23 7.57 5.01
N LEU A 137 3.64 8.72 5.55
CA LEU A 137 4.60 8.77 6.65
C LEU A 137 3.99 8.32 7.98
N GLU A 138 2.72 8.63 8.21
CA GLU A 138 2.00 8.18 9.40
C GLU A 138 1.75 6.67 9.33
N SER A 139 1.25 6.18 8.19
CA SER A 139 1.01 4.76 7.95
C SER A 139 2.29 3.95 8.12
N LEU A 140 3.42 4.41 7.55
CA LEU A 140 4.72 3.78 7.72
C LEU A 140 5.17 3.78 9.18
N SER A 141 5.05 4.91 9.89
CA SER A 141 5.44 5.02 11.31
C SER A 141 4.60 4.10 12.18
N TRP A 142 3.30 4.02 11.90
CA TRP A 142 2.37 3.16 12.63
C TRP A 142 2.74 1.68 12.46
N VAL A 143 2.93 1.18 11.23
CA VAL A 143 3.27 -0.23 11.00
C VAL A 143 4.67 -0.56 11.51
N ALA A 144 5.63 0.37 11.41
CA ALA A 144 6.97 0.20 11.97
C ALA A 144 6.90 0.00 13.49
N ASN A 145 6.19 0.89 14.20
CA ASN A 145 6.01 0.78 15.64
C ASN A 145 5.27 -0.51 16.03
N LEU A 146 4.24 -0.89 15.30
CA LEU A 146 3.49 -2.12 15.54
C LEU A 146 4.39 -3.37 15.48
N LEU A 147 5.20 -3.49 14.42
CA LEU A 147 6.07 -4.65 14.22
C LEU A 147 7.23 -4.67 15.21
N VAL A 148 7.86 -3.53 15.43
CA VAL A 148 9.00 -3.41 16.36
C VAL A 148 8.56 -3.67 17.80
N ALA A 149 7.38 -3.21 18.21
CA ALA A 149 6.82 -3.51 19.55
C ALA A 149 6.54 -5.02 19.76
N GLN A 150 6.33 -5.77 18.67
CA GLN A 150 6.22 -7.22 18.70
C GLN A 150 7.58 -7.95 18.68
N GLY A 151 8.69 -7.21 18.79
CA GLY A 151 10.05 -7.75 18.72
C GLY A 151 10.47 -8.17 17.31
N LYS A 152 9.76 -7.72 16.27
CA LYS A 152 10.12 -8.02 14.88
C LYS A 152 11.06 -6.94 14.35
N THR A 153 11.96 -7.37 13.48
CA THR A 153 12.83 -6.50 12.69
C THR A 153 12.22 -6.35 11.30
N ILE A 154 12.21 -5.12 10.76
CA ILE A 154 11.82 -4.87 9.37
C ILE A 154 13.11 -4.69 8.57
N PRO A 155 13.49 -5.61 7.68
CA PRO A 155 14.75 -5.53 6.95
C PRO A 155 14.85 -4.29 6.05
N ALA A 156 16.08 -3.87 5.75
CA ALA A 156 16.32 -2.96 4.63
C ALA A 156 15.75 -3.55 3.34
N GLU A 157 15.40 -2.69 2.38
CA GLU A 157 14.75 -3.03 1.10
C GLU A 157 13.32 -3.60 1.27
N SER A 158 12.77 -3.65 2.50
CA SER A 158 11.34 -3.97 2.67
C SER A 158 10.48 -2.91 2.00
N VAL A 159 9.40 -3.37 1.37
CA VAL A 159 8.40 -2.52 0.73
C VAL A 159 7.14 -2.50 1.59
N ILE A 160 6.66 -1.31 1.87
CA ILE A 160 5.43 -1.06 2.62
C ILE A 160 4.49 -0.24 1.75
N ILE A 161 3.28 -0.72 1.49
CA ILE A 161 2.20 0.08 0.91
C ILE A 161 1.43 0.77 2.03
N THR A 162 0.91 1.96 1.77
CA THR A 162 0.52 2.89 2.84
C THR A 162 -0.97 3.21 2.90
N GLY A 163 -1.77 2.55 2.10
CA GLY A 163 -3.21 2.77 2.00
C GLY A 163 -3.60 3.47 0.69
N SER A 164 -4.82 3.21 0.25
CA SER A 164 -5.29 3.68 -1.05
C SER A 164 -5.56 5.18 -1.07
N VAL A 165 -5.12 5.84 -2.13
CA VAL A 165 -5.39 7.27 -2.40
C VAL A 165 -6.63 7.48 -3.26
N ILE A 166 -7.23 6.42 -3.78
CA ILE A 166 -8.48 6.43 -4.54
C ILE A 166 -9.35 5.24 -4.18
N LYS A 167 -10.64 5.34 -4.50
CA LYS A 167 -11.57 4.22 -4.32
C LYS A 167 -11.18 3.02 -5.18
N THR A 168 -11.25 1.82 -4.62
CA THR A 168 -11.03 0.52 -5.31
C THR A 168 -11.81 0.45 -6.62
N ARG A 169 -11.16 0.02 -7.70
CA ARG A 169 -11.77 -0.20 -9.02
C ARG A 169 -11.57 -1.62 -9.50
N ALA A 170 -12.63 -2.22 -10.03
CA ALA A 170 -12.56 -3.54 -10.65
C ALA A 170 -12.13 -3.41 -12.13
N PRO A 171 -11.03 -4.06 -12.55
CA PRO A 171 -10.58 -4.03 -13.94
C PRO A 171 -11.43 -4.97 -14.81
N LEU A 172 -11.53 -4.65 -16.11
CA LEU A 172 -12.14 -5.48 -17.13
C LEU A 172 -11.06 -6.07 -18.04
N ILE A 173 -11.42 -7.15 -18.73
CA ILE A 173 -10.52 -7.77 -19.71
C ILE A 173 -10.19 -6.75 -20.82
N GLY A 174 -8.90 -6.52 -21.02
CA GLY A 174 -8.37 -5.57 -22.00
C GLY A 174 -8.05 -4.19 -21.46
N ASP A 175 -8.35 -3.91 -20.18
CA ASP A 175 -7.98 -2.65 -19.56
C ASP A 175 -6.45 -2.46 -19.55
N LYS A 176 -6.06 -1.19 -19.68
CA LYS A 176 -4.69 -0.68 -19.54
C LYS A 176 -4.71 0.41 -18.47
N ILE A 177 -3.88 0.23 -17.50
CA ILE A 177 -3.84 1.07 -16.31
C ILE A 177 -2.41 1.51 -16.08
#